data_2eb96d19f0501fe5da76a7de1e1047ef
#
_entry.id   2eb96d19f0501fe5da76a7de1e1047ef
#
_cell.length_a   1.000
_cell.length_b   1.000
_cell.length_c   1.000
_cell.angle_alpha   90.00
_cell.angle_beta   90.00
_cell.angle_gamma   90.00
#
_symmetry.space_group_name_H-M   'P 1'
#
loop_
_entity.id
_entity.type
_entity.pdbx_description
1 polymer ?
#
loop_
_entity_poly.entity_id
_entity_poly.type
_entity_poly.pdbx_seq_one_letter_code
_entity_poly.pdbx_strand_id
1 'polypeptide(L)'
;MSPQIKYAHKTHNTWVYRRTYPKALQETLGTALKQSLKTSDATQAKARVAELNQTFTTIIKEAQAHALATPHSAPALPAQAARLGVDRPRYQRARLVGDGLVADLAQAYLAEVSQRLRPGSYKSVRFALELLSSHLGKHAVGDLSLSQGKEVLGYISRLSPNVRKYTEGKDAGLVDLARLAQEHEGITLAPQTQARILKQMSQFLDWCVGEGELQANPWEALKVKDRPEVHPHGMLTDAQVNILLSAKDRILNSALLFGLLTGMRSGELCGLMAEDVTAKGNLGRFVSIRPNRVRLLKSKAAEREVPLHGLLEDLLDTILPKSGRLFPQLSVDRVVKRYAHLRSVHRELHGTVFHSTRKWFITQCERTGVPEHFTASLVGHHAARSANKLTYGLYSAGISDAQKREIVEKVRVPKELAL
;
A
#
# COMPACT_ATOMS: atom_id res chain seq x y z
N MET A 1 -3.57 2.81 -38.91
CA MET A 1 -3.94 4.20 -38.52
C MET A 1 -4.92 4.13 -37.36
N SER A 2 -4.62 4.79 -36.24
CA SER A 2 -5.56 4.83 -35.10
C SER A 2 -6.80 5.63 -35.50
N PRO A 3 -8.03 5.18 -35.21
CA PRO A 3 -9.25 5.90 -35.60
C PRO A 3 -9.27 7.28 -34.92
N GLN A 4 -9.47 8.33 -35.73
CA GLN A 4 -9.55 9.69 -35.23
C GLN A 4 -10.99 9.98 -34.77
N ILE A 5 -11.18 10.20 -33.47
CA ILE A 5 -12.49 10.51 -32.87
C ILE A 5 -12.50 12.00 -32.52
N LYS A 6 -13.46 12.75 -33.10
CA LYS A 6 -13.60 14.19 -32.85
C LYS A 6 -13.85 14.44 -31.35
N TYR A 7 -13.10 15.35 -30.74
CA TYR A 7 -13.11 15.71 -29.33
C TYR A 7 -12.60 14.63 -28.36
N ALA A 8 -11.96 13.55 -28.88
CA ALA A 8 -11.32 12.59 -28.02
C ALA A 8 -9.89 12.26 -28.50
N HIS A 9 -9.00 12.04 -27.55
CA HIS A 9 -7.62 11.62 -27.79
C HIS A 9 -7.24 10.48 -26.84
N LYS A 10 -6.29 9.65 -27.23
CA LYS A 10 -5.82 8.54 -26.41
C LYS A 10 -4.68 9.00 -25.53
N THR A 11 -4.82 8.85 -24.22
CA THR A 11 -3.77 9.13 -23.23
C THR A 11 -3.43 7.80 -22.54
N HIS A 12 -2.18 7.36 -22.67
CA HIS A 12 -1.73 6.02 -22.27
C HIS A 12 -2.59 4.95 -22.97
N ASN A 13 -3.41 4.21 -22.29
CA ASN A 13 -4.28 3.19 -22.89
C ASN A 13 -5.78 3.52 -22.78
N THR A 14 -6.15 4.76 -22.52
CA THR A 14 -7.55 5.17 -22.29
C THR A 14 -7.91 6.38 -23.14
N TRP A 15 -9.12 6.38 -23.71
CA TRP A 15 -9.65 7.54 -24.44
C TRP A 15 -10.10 8.63 -23.46
N VAL A 16 -9.80 9.89 -23.78
CA VAL A 16 -10.17 11.08 -23.02
C VAL A 16 -10.91 12.05 -23.92
N TYR A 17 -12.12 12.44 -23.51
CA TYR A 17 -12.89 13.51 -24.14
C TYR A 17 -12.36 14.86 -23.72
N ARG A 18 -12.23 15.80 -24.66
CA ARG A 18 -11.89 17.20 -24.40
C ARG A 18 -12.56 18.09 -25.45
N ARG A 19 -13.43 19.02 -24.99
CA ARG A 19 -14.08 19.99 -25.84
C ARG A 19 -14.07 21.36 -25.15
N THR A 20 -13.51 22.39 -25.83
CA THR A 20 -13.35 23.75 -25.29
C THR A 20 -14.66 24.48 -25.30
N TYR A 21 -14.99 25.19 -24.23
CA TYR A 21 -16.15 26.06 -24.16
C TYR A 21 -15.95 27.34 -24.96
N PRO A 22 -17.04 28.00 -25.47
CA PRO A 22 -16.98 29.31 -26.08
C PRO A 22 -16.34 30.35 -25.13
N LYS A 23 -15.52 31.25 -25.66
CA LYS A 23 -14.78 32.24 -24.87
C LYS A 23 -15.67 33.03 -23.88
N ALA A 24 -16.90 33.41 -24.31
CA ALA A 24 -17.85 34.13 -23.47
C ALA A 24 -18.35 33.35 -22.23
N LEU A 25 -18.21 32.01 -22.21
CA LEU A 25 -18.65 31.17 -21.10
C LEU A 25 -17.48 30.57 -20.32
N GLN A 26 -16.24 30.85 -20.71
CA GLN A 26 -15.07 30.29 -20.05
C GLN A 26 -14.83 30.81 -18.64
N GLU A 27 -15.27 32.03 -18.33
CA GLU A 27 -15.20 32.60 -16.98
C GLU A 27 -16.14 31.86 -16.00
N THR A 28 -17.27 31.34 -16.53
CA THR A 28 -18.30 30.66 -15.73
C THR A 28 -18.12 29.14 -15.72
N LEU A 29 -17.71 28.54 -16.84
CA LEU A 29 -17.66 27.07 -17.04
C LEU A 29 -16.24 26.51 -17.05
N GLY A 30 -15.21 27.35 -16.95
CA GLY A 30 -13.82 26.95 -17.16
C GLY A 30 -13.47 26.83 -18.66
N THR A 31 -12.25 26.41 -18.99
CA THR A 31 -11.73 26.41 -20.37
C THR A 31 -12.28 25.30 -21.25
N ALA A 32 -12.58 24.13 -20.69
CA ALA A 32 -13.03 22.97 -21.47
C ALA A 32 -13.67 21.88 -20.61
N LEU A 33 -14.63 21.16 -21.16
CA LEU A 33 -15.11 19.89 -20.61
C LEU A 33 -14.08 18.80 -20.94
N LYS A 34 -13.49 18.18 -19.90
CA LYS A 34 -12.53 17.08 -20.02
C LYS A 34 -12.99 15.90 -19.19
N GLN A 35 -13.15 14.72 -19.81
CA GLN A 35 -13.61 13.52 -19.10
C GLN A 35 -12.96 12.25 -19.66
N SER A 36 -12.52 11.36 -18.77
CA SER A 36 -12.07 10.02 -19.18
C SER A 36 -13.25 9.19 -19.69
N LEU A 37 -13.05 8.56 -20.85
CA LEU A 37 -14.05 7.66 -21.42
C LEU A 37 -13.97 6.23 -20.86
N LYS A 38 -13.06 5.97 -19.91
CA LYS A 38 -12.91 4.68 -19.19
C LYS A 38 -12.90 3.45 -20.14
N THR A 39 -12.37 3.61 -21.34
CA THR A 39 -12.26 2.54 -22.34
C THR A 39 -11.02 2.74 -23.22
N SER A 40 -10.44 1.62 -23.64
CA SER A 40 -9.37 1.58 -24.66
C SER A 40 -9.90 1.29 -26.06
N ASP A 41 -11.17 0.84 -26.15
CA ASP A 41 -11.86 0.50 -27.38
C ASP A 41 -12.39 1.76 -28.09
N ALA A 42 -12.15 1.87 -29.42
CA ALA A 42 -12.52 3.04 -30.19
C ALA A 42 -14.04 3.13 -30.48
N THR A 43 -14.72 2.00 -30.58
CA THR A 43 -16.17 1.95 -30.86
C THR A 43 -16.94 2.40 -29.61
N GLN A 44 -16.59 1.91 -28.44
CA GLN A 44 -17.17 2.35 -27.19
C GLN A 44 -16.84 3.83 -26.89
N ALA A 45 -15.60 4.26 -27.21
CA ALA A 45 -15.22 5.66 -27.05
C ALA A 45 -16.08 6.57 -27.93
N LYS A 46 -16.37 6.19 -29.18
CA LYS A 46 -17.22 6.95 -30.10
C LYS A 46 -18.66 7.10 -29.58
N ALA A 47 -19.24 6.04 -29.01
CA ALA A 47 -20.57 6.07 -28.39
C ALA A 47 -20.61 7.04 -27.22
N ARG A 48 -19.66 6.94 -26.29
CA ARG A 48 -19.55 7.82 -25.10
C ARG A 48 -19.27 9.28 -25.46
N VAL A 49 -18.53 9.54 -26.55
CA VAL A 49 -18.34 10.90 -27.10
C VAL A 49 -19.66 11.49 -27.57
N ALA A 50 -20.55 10.69 -28.19
CA ALA A 50 -21.86 11.16 -28.59
C ALA A 50 -22.72 11.62 -27.41
N GLU A 51 -22.75 10.84 -26.35
CA GLU A 51 -23.45 11.18 -25.08
C GLU A 51 -22.88 12.48 -24.46
N LEU A 52 -21.55 12.58 -24.37
CA LEU A 52 -20.90 13.77 -23.82
C LEU A 52 -21.08 15.02 -24.69
N ASN A 53 -21.23 14.88 -25.98
CA ASN A 53 -21.58 16.01 -26.85
C ASN A 53 -22.99 16.55 -26.59
N GLN A 54 -23.96 15.68 -26.24
CA GLN A 54 -25.29 16.10 -25.83
C GLN A 54 -25.22 16.88 -24.51
N THR A 55 -24.53 16.29 -23.51
CA THR A 55 -24.29 16.94 -22.21
C THR A 55 -23.62 18.30 -22.36
N PHE A 56 -22.58 18.40 -23.18
CA PHE A 56 -21.90 19.66 -23.48
C PHE A 56 -22.83 20.70 -24.07
N THR A 57 -23.72 20.30 -24.96
CA THR A 57 -24.71 21.21 -25.58
C THR A 57 -25.75 21.70 -24.58
N THR A 58 -26.18 20.82 -23.63
CA THR A 58 -27.10 21.17 -22.55
C THR A 58 -26.48 22.19 -21.61
N ILE A 59 -25.23 21.94 -21.16
CA ILE A 59 -24.48 22.86 -20.30
C ILE A 59 -24.37 24.26 -20.93
N ILE A 60 -24.07 24.35 -22.23
CA ILE A 60 -23.98 25.65 -22.90
C ILE A 60 -25.34 26.36 -22.94
N LYS A 61 -26.43 25.64 -23.26
CA LYS A 61 -27.79 26.22 -23.31
C LYS A 61 -28.21 26.74 -21.92
N GLU A 62 -27.95 25.97 -20.88
CA GLU A 62 -28.26 26.37 -19.50
C GLU A 62 -27.45 27.60 -19.06
N ALA A 63 -26.13 27.63 -19.34
CA ALA A 63 -25.29 28.77 -19.04
C ALA A 63 -25.68 30.03 -19.82
N GLN A 64 -26.10 29.89 -21.08
CA GLN A 64 -26.60 31.01 -21.87
C GLN A 64 -27.96 31.54 -21.37
N ALA A 65 -28.86 30.61 -20.97
CA ALA A 65 -30.13 30.99 -20.36
C ALA A 65 -29.94 31.74 -19.04
N HIS A 66 -28.98 31.34 -18.24
CA HIS A 66 -28.62 32.00 -16.97
C HIS A 66 -27.99 33.36 -17.21
N ALA A 67 -27.17 33.53 -18.23
CA ALA A 67 -26.57 34.84 -18.60
C ALA A 67 -27.61 35.85 -19.13
N LEU A 68 -28.70 35.34 -19.73
CA LEU A 68 -29.82 36.20 -20.21
C LEU A 68 -30.83 36.56 -19.10
N ALA A 69 -30.81 35.82 -17.96
CA ALA A 69 -31.76 36.04 -16.86
C ALA A 69 -31.27 37.01 -15.75
N THR A 70 -30.08 37.59 -15.84
CA THR A 70 -29.53 38.51 -14.86
C THR A 70 -29.41 39.93 -15.44
N PRO A 71 -30.40 40.82 -15.25
CA PRO A 71 -30.19 42.27 -15.38
C PRO A 71 -29.39 42.77 -14.16
N HIS A 72 -28.41 43.63 -14.41
CA HIS A 72 -27.71 44.40 -13.39
C HIS A 72 -28.68 45.22 -12.57
N SER A 73 -28.76 44.91 -11.29
CA SER A 73 -28.93 45.82 -10.12
C SER A 73 -29.62 45.07 -8.98
N ALA A 74 -28.94 44.96 -7.86
CA ALA A 74 -29.53 44.48 -6.61
C ALA A 74 -30.36 45.60 -5.95
N PRO A 75 -31.64 45.38 -5.66
CA PRO A 75 -32.32 46.19 -4.64
C PRO A 75 -32.23 45.51 -3.28
N ALA A 76 -31.92 46.29 -2.26
CA ALA A 76 -31.96 45.90 -0.87
C ALA A 76 -33.36 45.37 -0.47
N LEU A 77 -33.39 44.19 0.16
CA LEU A 77 -34.61 43.58 0.68
C LEU A 77 -35.03 44.24 1.99
N PRO A 78 -36.35 44.58 2.17
CA PRO A 78 -36.86 45.15 3.41
C PRO A 78 -36.90 44.11 4.55
N ALA A 79 -36.61 44.58 5.75
CA ALA A 79 -36.44 43.83 7.00
C ALA A 79 -37.72 43.19 7.61
N GLN A 80 -38.73 42.81 6.83
CA GLN A 80 -40.01 42.31 7.35
C GLN A 80 -40.41 40.87 7.02
N ALA A 81 -39.51 40.04 6.45
CA ALA A 81 -39.80 38.65 6.13
C ALA A 81 -39.36 37.61 7.21
N ALA A 82 -39.10 38.07 8.45
CA ALA A 82 -38.54 37.17 9.49
C ALA A 82 -39.61 36.53 10.43
N ARG A 83 -40.88 36.54 10.10
CA ARG A 83 -41.95 36.06 11.02
C ARG A 83 -43.03 35.17 10.38
N LEU A 84 -42.70 34.35 9.43
CA LEU A 84 -43.59 33.24 9.02
C LEU A 84 -42.73 31.98 8.85
N GLY A 85 -42.97 31.05 9.77
CA GLY A 85 -42.34 29.72 9.74
C GLY A 85 -42.81 28.90 8.52
N VAL A 86 -42.27 29.19 7.37
CA VAL A 86 -42.40 28.35 6.19
C VAL A 86 -41.16 27.47 6.12
N ASP A 87 -41.35 26.16 6.21
CA ASP A 87 -40.32 25.16 5.94
C ASP A 87 -39.68 25.49 4.58
N ARG A 88 -38.50 26.10 4.62
CA ARG A 88 -37.73 26.34 3.41
C ARG A 88 -37.23 25.00 2.94
N PRO A 89 -37.47 24.59 1.68
CA PRO A 89 -36.78 23.46 1.11
C PRO A 89 -35.26 23.75 1.28
N ARG A 90 -34.55 22.80 1.91
CA ARG A 90 -33.09 22.86 1.97
C ARG A 90 -32.60 22.81 0.55
N TYR A 91 -32.32 23.95 -0.05
CA TYR A 91 -31.51 24.02 -1.25
C TYR A 91 -30.17 23.40 -0.88
N GLN A 92 -29.90 22.19 -1.38
CA GLN A 92 -28.55 21.69 -1.43
C GLN A 92 -27.77 22.75 -2.24
N ARG A 93 -26.91 23.52 -1.56
CA ARG A 93 -25.96 24.39 -2.25
C ARG A 93 -25.29 23.55 -3.32
N ALA A 94 -25.36 23.97 -4.58
CA ALA A 94 -24.55 23.39 -5.64
C ALA A 94 -23.11 23.42 -5.14
N ARG A 95 -22.54 22.25 -4.91
CA ARG A 95 -21.19 22.11 -4.35
C ARG A 95 -20.24 22.60 -5.44
N LEU A 96 -19.58 23.73 -5.21
CA LEU A 96 -18.55 24.21 -6.11
C LEU A 96 -17.39 23.21 -6.08
N VAL A 97 -16.79 22.94 -7.23
CA VAL A 97 -15.62 22.08 -7.34
C VAL A 97 -14.52 22.62 -6.45
N GLY A 98 -14.04 21.81 -5.51
CA GLY A 98 -12.99 22.20 -4.58
C GLY A 98 -13.43 22.73 -3.22
N ASP A 99 -14.74 22.92 -2.98
CA ASP A 99 -15.27 23.40 -1.69
C ASP A 99 -15.25 22.33 -0.58
N GLY A 100 -14.99 21.07 -0.94
CA GLY A 100 -14.92 19.99 0.01
C GLY A 100 -13.79 20.20 1.01
N LEU A 101 -14.10 20.12 2.33
CA LEU A 101 -13.07 20.22 3.35
C LEU A 101 -12.13 19.00 3.29
N VAL A 102 -10.84 19.24 3.44
CA VAL A 102 -9.82 18.18 3.45
C VAL A 102 -10.15 17.09 4.46
N ALA A 103 -10.64 17.44 5.66
CA ALA A 103 -11.00 16.46 6.68
C ALA A 103 -12.16 15.56 6.25
N ASP A 104 -13.21 16.10 5.63
CA ASP A 104 -14.39 15.34 5.21
C ASP A 104 -14.07 14.43 4.04
N LEU A 105 -13.33 14.94 3.05
CA LEU A 105 -12.86 14.17 1.90
C LEU A 105 -11.88 13.07 2.33
N ALA A 106 -11.00 13.33 3.31
CA ALA A 106 -10.11 12.33 3.87
C ALA A 106 -10.88 11.19 4.56
N GLN A 107 -11.97 11.48 5.27
CA GLN A 107 -12.84 10.46 5.85
C GLN A 107 -13.55 9.64 4.78
N ALA A 108 -14.07 10.27 3.73
CA ALA A 108 -14.70 9.58 2.60
C ALA A 108 -13.71 8.64 1.90
N TYR A 109 -12.49 9.13 1.61
CA TYR A 109 -11.43 8.30 1.05
C TYR A 109 -11.04 7.13 1.96
N LEU A 110 -10.91 7.36 3.27
CA LEU A 110 -10.59 6.30 4.24
C LEU A 110 -11.70 5.26 4.31
N ALA A 111 -12.97 5.64 4.23
CA ALA A 111 -14.09 4.71 4.19
C ALA A 111 -14.00 3.79 2.95
N GLU A 112 -13.72 4.36 1.76
CA GLU A 112 -13.56 3.59 0.53
C GLU A 112 -12.36 2.63 0.60
N VAL A 113 -11.17 3.14 0.96
CA VAL A 113 -9.95 2.32 0.96
C VAL A 113 -9.93 1.28 2.08
N SER A 114 -10.73 1.44 3.14
CA SER A 114 -10.86 0.47 4.22
C SER A 114 -11.35 -0.89 3.73
N GLN A 115 -12.17 -0.91 2.69
CA GLN A 115 -12.75 -2.12 2.11
C GLN A 115 -11.75 -2.90 1.24
N ARG A 116 -10.77 -2.21 0.64
CA ARG A 116 -9.82 -2.80 -0.32
C ARG A 116 -8.40 -2.96 0.21
N LEU A 117 -8.02 -2.16 1.20
CA LEU A 117 -6.68 -2.20 1.76
C LEU A 117 -6.56 -3.21 2.90
N ARG A 118 -5.40 -3.82 2.99
CA ARG A 118 -5.05 -4.64 4.16
C ARG A 118 -4.90 -3.78 5.40
N PRO A 119 -5.14 -4.35 6.60
CA PRO A 119 -5.08 -3.61 7.86
C PRO A 119 -3.81 -2.78 8.04
N GLY A 120 -2.63 -3.35 7.70
CA GLY A 120 -1.35 -2.64 7.81
C GLY A 120 -1.20 -1.47 6.82
N SER A 121 -1.68 -1.64 5.58
CA SER A 121 -1.69 -0.57 4.58
C SER A 121 -2.69 0.51 4.95
N TYR A 122 -3.89 0.12 5.35
CA TYR A 122 -4.93 1.05 5.82
C TYR A 122 -4.43 1.89 7.01
N LYS A 123 -3.82 1.26 8.03
CA LYS A 123 -3.24 1.97 9.18
C LYS A 123 -2.23 3.04 8.75
N SER A 124 -1.43 2.74 7.72
CA SER A 124 -0.44 3.69 7.20
C SER A 124 -1.07 4.86 6.45
N VAL A 125 -2.11 4.60 5.63
CA VAL A 125 -2.88 5.65 4.93
C VAL A 125 -3.61 6.51 5.96
N ARG A 126 -4.31 5.88 6.91
CA ARG A 126 -5.01 6.57 7.98
C ARG A 126 -4.09 7.51 8.75
N PHE A 127 -2.92 7.04 9.17
CA PHE A 127 -1.94 7.88 9.86
C PHE A 127 -1.51 9.11 9.04
N ALA A 128 -1.25 8.94 7.75
CA ALA A 128 -0.89 10.06 6.87
C ALA A 128 -2.02 11.09 6.76
N LEU A 129 -3.27 10.63 6.61
CA LEU A 129 -4.43 11.52 6.50
C LEU A 129 -4.84 12.16 7.83
N GLU A 130 -4.65 11.48 8.95
CA GLU A 130 -4.79 12.09 10.29
C GLU A 130 -3.83 13.28 10.45
N LEU A 131 -2.56 13.13 10.05
CA LEU A 131 -1.61 14.23 10.05
C LEU A 131 -2.04 15.38 9.14
N LEU A 132 -2.47 15.07 7.92
CA LEU A 132 -2.95 16.07 6.96
C LEU A 132 -4.17 16.83 7.51
N SER A 133 -5.16 16.09 7.96
CA SER A 133 -6.42 16.66 8.49
C SER A 133 -6.21 17.48 9.76
N SER A 134 -5.24 17.11 10.61
CA SER A 134 -4.93 17.86 11.83
C SER A 134 -4.37 19.26 11.53
N HIS A 135 -3.74 19.46 10.37
CA HIS A 135 -3.15 20.74 9.98
C HIS A 135 -4.00 21.50 8.96
N LEU A 136 -4.45 20.83 7.92
CA LEU A 136 -5.17 21.43 6.79
C LEU A 136 -6.64 21.00 6.70
N GLY A 137 -7.17 20.28 7.70
CA GLY A 137 -8.50 19.69 7.63
C GLY A 137 -9.66 20.67 7.44
N LYS A 138 -9.50 21.91 7.91
CA LYS A 138 -10.50 22.99 7.79
C LYS A 138 -10.38 23.77 6.48
N HIS A 139 -9.40 23.50 5.65
CA HIS A 139 -9.24 24.14 4.35
C HIS A 139 -10.09 23.41 3.31
N ALA A 140 -10.61 24.17 2.34
CA ALA A 140 -11.17 23.58 1.14
C ALA A 140 -10.04 22.91 0.33
N VAL A 141 -10.31 21.75 -0.25
CA VAL A 141 -9.28 21.01 -1.00
C VAL A 141 -8.79 21.78 -2.21
N GLY A 142 -9.66 22.62 -2.80
CA GLY A 142 -9.34 23.49 -3.93
C GLY A 142 -8.35 24.62 -3.60
N ASP A 143 -8.22 24.97 -2.32
CA ASP A 143 -7.29 26.01 -1.85
C ASP A 143 -5.88 25.46 -1.58
N LEU A 144 -5.69 24.15 -1.69
CA LEU A 144 -4.39 23.54 -1.42
C LEU A 144 -3.37 23.92 -2.49
N SER A 145 -2.25 24.48 -2.04
CA SER A 145 -1.14 24.95 -2.86
C SER A 145 0.12 24.10 -2.66
N LEU A 146 1.06 24.23 -3.60
CA LEU A 146 2.40 23.64 -3.47
C LEU A 146 3.16 24.17 -2.23
N SER A 147 2.90 25.42 -1.82
CA SER A 147 3.51 26.02 -0.63
C SER A 147 3.10 25.30 0.64
N GLN A 148 1.80 25.06 0.81
CA GLN A 148 1.30 24.27 1.95
C GLN A 148 1.82 22.84 1.94
N GLY A 149 1.97 22.23 0.76
CA GLY A 149 2.61 20.92 0.65
C GLY A 149 4.06 20.91 1.09
N LYS A 150 4.83 21.95 0.78
CA LYS A 150 6.21 22.12 1.29
C LYS A 150 6.25 22.32 2.80
N GLU A 151 5.30 23.06 3.34
CA GLU A 151 5.16 23.27 4.78
C GLU A 151 4.86 21.95 5.50
N VAL A 152 3.87 21.20 5.04
CA VAL A 152 3.53 19.86 5.57
C VAL A 152 4.74 18.93 5.51
N LEU A 153 5.49 18.94 4.41
CA LEU A 153 6.71 18.15 4.28
C LEU A 153 7.79 18.59 5.29
N GLY A 154 7.90 19.89 5.55
CA GLY A 154 8.76 20.47 6.57
C GLY A 154 8.43 19.96 7.98
N TYR A 155 7.15 19.84 8.33
CA TYR A 155 6.73 19.23 9.60
C TYR A 155 7.01 17.72 9.62
N ILE A 156 6.69 16.99 8.54
CA ILE A 156 6.95 15.55 8.43
C ILE A 156 8.43 15.23 8.62
N SER A 157 9.33 16.07 8.09
CA SER A 157 10.79 15.87 8.20
C SER A 157 11.30 15.96 9.65
N ARG A 158 10.57 16.65 10.52
CA ARG A 158 10.90 16.82 11.95
C ARG A 158 10.24 15.79 12.85
N LEU A 159 9.31 14.96 12.36
CA LEU A 159 8.66 13.93 13.16
C LEU A 159 9.64 12.87 13.66
N SER A 160 9.48 12.43 14.90
CA SER A 160 10.18 11.27 15.46
C SER A 160 9.40 9.96 15.27
N PRO A 161 10.07 8.82 15.11
CA PRO A 161 9.41 7.50 15.08
C PRO A 161 8.74 7.14 16.42
N ASN A 162 9.07 7.83 17.48
CA ASN A 162 8.61 7.54 18.85
C ASN A 162 7.57 8.52 19.36
N VAL A 163 7.35 9.65 18.69
CA VAL A 163 6.57 10.78 19.22
C VAL A 163 5.16 10.40 19.69
N ARG A 164 4.48 9.45 19.04
CA ARG A 164 3.17 8.94 19.48
C ARG A 164 3.22 7.93 20.63
N LYS A 165 4.40 7.59 21.12
CA LYS A 165 4.57 6.75 22.32
C LYS A 165 4.49 7.57 23.60
N TYR A 166 4.72 8.87 23.52
CA TYR A 166 4.53 9.80 24.63
C TYR A 166 3.04 10.06 24.84
N THR A 167 2.67 10.33 26.10
CA THR A 167 1.27 10.56 26.48
C THR A 167 0.71 11.76 25.75
N GLU A 168 1.48 12.84 25.66
CA GLU A 168 1.13 14.12 24.99
C GLU A 168 1.00 13.98 23.49
N GLY A 169 1.67 12.97 22.90
CA GLY A 169 1.68 12.72 21.46
C GLY A 169 0.52 11.87 20.96
N LYS A 170 -0.32 11.29 21.83
CA LYS A 170 -1.38 10.35 21.40
C LYS A 170 -2.39 10.99 20.47
N ASP A 171 -2.89 12.16 20.84
CA ASP A 171 -3.95 12.88 20.13
C ASP A 171 -3.44 14.19 19.47
N ALA A 172 -2.12 14.41 19.52
CA ALA A 172 -1.49 15.60 18.99
C ALA A 172 -1.54 15.66 17.46
N GLY A 173 -1.73 16.86 16.92
CA GLY A 173 -1.69 17.14 15.49
C GLY A 173 -0.26 17.19 14.92
N LEU A 174 -0.14 17.38 13.61
CA LEU A 174 1.14 17.39 12.89
C LEU A 174 2.15 18.39 13.47
N VAL A 175 1.72 19.60 13.75
CA VAL A 175 2.58 20.68 14.25
C VAL A 175 3.10 20.36 15.65
N ASP A 176 2.20 19.95 16.56
CA ASP A 176 2.56 19.58 17.92
C ASP A 176 3.46 18.35 17.98
N LEU A 177 3.19 17.35 17.14
CA LEU A 177 4.06 16.17 17.01
C LEU A 177 5.47 16.54 16.55
N ALA A 178 5.60 17.49 15.62
CA ALA A 178 6.90 17.98 15.16
C ALA A 178 7.64 18.75 16.26
N ARG A 179 6.93 19.54 17.07
CA ARG A 179 7.48 20.23 18.25
C ARG A 179 7.94 19.25 19.31
N LEU A 180 7.08 18.32 19.74
CA LEU A 180 7.39 17.29 20.72
C LEU A 180 8.60 16.43 20.32
N ALA A 181 8.73 16.12 19.03
CA ALA A 181 9.87 15.35 18.53
C ALA A 181 11.20 16.10 18.72
N GLN A 182 11.20 17.41 18.55
CA GLN A 182 12.40 18.24 18.76
C GLN A 182 12.74 18.36 20.26
N GLU A 183 11.73 18.47 21.12
CA GLU A 183 11.90 18.60 22.57
C GLU A 183 12.44 17.32 23.23
N HIS A 184 12.03 16.14 22.75
CA HIS A 184 12.32 14.87 23.45
C HIS A 184 13.54 14.11 22.92
N GLU A 185 13.74 14.00 21.61
CA GLU A 185 14.71 13.00 21.10
C GLU A 185 15.68 13.51 20.04
N GLY A 186 15.34 14.53 19.29
CA GLY A 186 16.14 14.97 18.12
C GLY A 186 16.26 13.93 16.99
N ILE A 187 15.69 12.71 17.17
CA ILE A 187 15.71 11.64 16.16
C ILE A 187 14.54 11.83 15.20
N THR A 188 14.84 11.96 13.91
CA THR A 188 13.82 12.17 12.88
C THR A 188 13.45 10.88 12.15
N LEU A 189 12.25 10.88 11.55
CA LEU A 189 11.82 9.80 10.66
C LEU A 189 12.81 9.60 9.50
N ALA A 190 13.11 8.35 9.19
CA ALA A 190 13.90 8.03 8.01
C ALA A 190 13.25 8.62 6.73
N PRO A 191 14.05 9.16 5.78
CA PRO A 191 13.53 9.78 4.55
C PRO A 191 12.57 8.89 3.75
N GLN A 192 12.76 7.57 3.77
CA GLN A 192 11.84 6.61 3.15
C GLN A 192 10.46 6.60 3.82
N THR A 193 10.40 6.80 5.15
CA THR A 193 9.14 6.88 5.89
C THR A 193 8.43 8.20 5.60
N GLN A 194 9.19 9.31 5.58
CA GLN A 194 8.69 10.63 5.17
C GLN A 194 8.08 10.57 3.77
N ALA A 195 8.82 9.98 2.81
CA ALA A 195 8.36 9.81 1.44
C ALA A 195 7.11 8.93 1.31
N ARG A 196 6.97 7.90 2.16
CA ARG A 196 5.77 7.07 2.21
C ARG A 196 4.57 7.86 2.71
N ILE A 197 4.72 8.67 3.74
CA ILE A 197 3.66 9.55 4.27
C ILE A 197 3.22 10.53 3.18
N LEU A 198 4.16 11.25 2.57
CA LEU A 198 3.89 12.19 1.49
C LEU A 198 3.18 11.50 0.31
N LYS A 199 3.63 10.31 -0.10
CA LYS A 199 3.00 9.54 -1.18
C LYS A 199 1.54 9.20 -0.88
N GLN A 200 1.20 8.89 0.36
CA GLN A 200 -0.17 8.57 0.75
C GLN A 200 -1.07 9.80 0.74
N MET A 201 -0.55 10.96 1.13
CA MET A 201 -1.25 12.24 1.01
C MET A 201 -1.47 12.60 -0.48
N SER A 202 -0.44 12.44 -1.32
CA SER A 202 -0.55 12.66 -2.76
C SER A 202 -1.58 11.72 -3.41
N GLN A 203 -1.64 10.44 -3.02
CA GLN A 203 -2.65 9.50 -3.51
C GLN A 203 -4.07 9.89 -3.12
N PHE A 204 -4.27 10.49 -1.95
CA PHE A 204 -5.54 11.07 -1.57
C PHE A 204 -5.90 12.26 -2.48
N LEU A 205 -4.96 13.15 -2.77
CA LEU A 205 -5.21 14.27 -3.70
C LEU A 205 -5.47 13.78 -5.13
N ASP A 206 -4.79 12.70 -5.59
CA ASP A 206 -5.11 12.05 -6.86
C ASP A 206 -6.54 11.48 -6.87
N TRP A 207 -7.00 10.93 -5.75
CA TRP A 207 -8.38 10.50 -5.59
C TRP A 207 -9.35 11.69 -5.65
N CYS A 208 -9.04 12.82 -5.00
CA CYS A 208 -9.84 14.05 -5.12
C CYS A 208 -9.92 14.54 -6.58
N VAL A 209 -8.86 14.37 -7.38
CA VAL A 209 -8.91 14.64 -8.84
C VAL A 209 -9.85 13.65 -9.54
N GLY A 210 -9.83 12.38 -9.13
CA GLY A 210 -10.72 11.34 -9.67
C GLY A 210 -12.20 11.59 -9.37
N GLU A 211 -12.51 12.13 -8.20
CA GLU A 211 -13.86 12.51 -7.76
C GLU A 211 -14.31 13.87 -8.32
N GLY A 212 -13.42 14.60 -9.01
CA GLY A 212 -13.74 15.91 -9.59
C GLY A 212 -13.65 17.08 -8.60
N GLU A 213 -13.14 16.86 -7.40
CA GLU A 213 -12.91 17.90 -6.38
C GLU A 213 -11.67 18.75 -6.69
N LEU A 214 -10.74 18.23 -7.50
CA LEU A 214 -9.55 18.94 -7.96
C LEU A 214 -9.37 18.79 -9.48
N GLN A 215 -8.80 19.79 -10.13
CA GLN A 215 -8.41 19.70 -11.54
C GLN A 215 -7.09 18.94 -11.73
N ALA A 216 -6.17 19.10 -10.80
CA ALA A 216 -4.86 18.46 -10.77
C ALA A 216 -4.36 18.35 -9.33
N ASN A 217 -3.48 17.39 -9.07
CA ASN A 217 -2.86 17.24 -7.77
C ASN A 217 -1.80 18.36 -7.55
N PRO A 218 -2.02 19.30 -6.60
CA PRO A 218 -1.07 20.40 -6.38
C PRO A 218 0.27 19.93 -5.79
N TRP A 219 0.36 18.68 -5.29
CA TRP A 219 1.56 18.11 -4.66
C TRP A 219 2.25 17.06 -5.53
N GLU A 220 1.86 16.85 -6.77
CA GLU A 220 2.48 15.86 -7.68
C GLU A 220 3.99 16.01 -7.81
N ALA A 221 4.47 17.27 -7.84
CA ALA A 221 5.90 17.59 -7.95
C ALA A 221 6.68 17.49 -6.64
N LEU A 222 5.99 17.31 -5.48
CA LEU A 222 6.66 17.25 -4.18
C LEU A 222 7.43 15.93 -4.02
N LYS A 223 8.68 16.06 -3.62
CA LYS A 223 9.56 14.91 -3.34
C LYS A 223 10.38 15.18 -2.08
N VAL A 224 10.59 14.13 -1.31
CA VAL A 224 11.59 14.17 -0.24
C VAL A 224 12.96 14.21 -0.88
N LYS A 225 13.73 15.26 -0.59
CA LYS A 225 15.12 15.42 -1.04
C LYS A 225 16.00 14.43 -0.26
N ASP A 226 17.21 14.20 -0.81
CA ASP A 226 18.30 13.50 -0.14
C ASP A 226 17.89 12.14 0.47
N ARG A 227 17.21 11.31 -0.33
CA ARG A 227 16.96 9.93 0.07
C ARG A 227 18.28 9.17 0.02
N PRO A 228 18.86 8.83 1.18
CA PRO A 228 20.04 7.98 1.17
C PRO A 228 19.70 6.65 0.50
N GLU A 229 20.68 6.06 -0.14
CA GLU A 229 20.54 4.72 -0.69
C GLU A 229 20.10 3.76 0.42
N VAL A 230 19.05 2.99 0.14
CA VAL A 230 18.53 2.02 1.11
C VAL A 230 19.51 0.85 1.12
N HIS A 231 20.32 0.77 2.14
CA HIS A 231 21.10 -0.43 2.39
C HIS A 231 20.15 -1.54 2.88
N PRO A 232 19.92 -2.58 2.06
CA PRO A 232 19.07 -3.68 2.48
C PRO A 232 19.71 -4.40 3.67
N HIS A 233 18.88 -4.84 4.62
CA HIS A 233 19.38 -5.68 5.74
C HIS A 233 20.30 -6.79 5.22
N GLY A 234 21.34 -7.10 5.97
CA GLY A 234 22.35 -8.06 5.61
C GLY A 234 21.79 -9.47 5.37
N MET A 235 22.49 -10.21 4.52
CA MET A 235 22.35 -11.66 4.43
C MET A 235 23.05 -12.31 5.63
N LEU A 236 22.54 -13.44 6.11
CA LEU A 236 23.17 -14.19 7.18
C LEU A 236 24.40 -14.96 6.64
N THR A 237 25.47 -14.98 7.43
CA THR A 237 26.58 -15.92 7.27
C THR A 237 26.26 -17.22 8.00
N ASP A 238 27.00 -18.31 7.71
CA ASP A 238 26.82 -19.57 8.41
C ASP A 238 27.14 -19.47 9.91
N ALA A 239 28.15 -18.67 10.29
CA ALA A 239 28.44 -18.37 11.69
C ALA A 239 27.27 -17.64 12.38
N GLN A 240 26.63 -16.70 11.71
CA GLN A 240 25.44 -16.01 12.25
C GLN A 240 24.23 -16.97 12.35
N VAL A 241 24.07 -17.92 11.43
CA VAL A 241 23.04 -18.95 11.53
C VAL A 241 23.28 -19.84 12.74
N ASN A 242 24.51 -20.26 13.02
CA ASN A 242 24.87 -21.01 14.23
C ASN A 242 24.48 -20.24 15.50
N ILE A 243 24.82 -18.94 15.58
CA ILE A 243 24.44 -18.08 16.73
C ILE A 243 22.91 -18.06 16.88
N LEU A 244 22.17 -17.86 15.79
CA LEU A 244 20.70 -17.81 15.82
C LEU A 244 20.09 -19.12 16.35
N LEU A 245 20.59 -20.25 15.91
CA LEU A 245 20.03 -21.55 16.24
C LEU A 245 20.51 -22.08 17.62
N SER A 246 21.62 -21.56 18.14
CA SER A 246 22.12 -21.86 19.50
C SER A 246 21.43 -21.01 20.58
N ALA A 247 20.56 -20.07 20.24
CA ALA A 247 19.88 -19.22 21.20
C ALA A 247 18.95 -20.04 22.11
N LYS A 248 18.87 -19.67 23.39
CA LYS A 248 18.05 -20.37 24.41
C LYS A 248 16.53 -20.24 24.21
N ASP A 249 16.08 -19.38 23.31
CA ASP A 249 14.67 -19.17 23.01
C ASP A 249 14.14 -20.23 22.04
N ARG A 250 13.69 -21.37 22.58
CA ARG A 250 13.18 -22.50 21.77
C ARG A 250 12.06 -22.10 20.78
N ILE A 251 11.18 -21.17 21.18
CA ILE A 251 10.07 -20.73 20.31
C ILE A 251 10.61 -19.93 19.13
N LEU A 252 11.57 -19.04 19.38
CA LEU A 252 12.24 -18.28 18.33
C LEU A 252 13.06 -19.20 17.43
N ASN A 253 13.79 -20.18 18.00
CA ASN A 253 14.61 -21.14 17.23
C ASN A 253 13.76 -21.95 16.26
N SER A 254 12.61 -22.47 16.70
CA SER A 254 11.69 -23.17 15.79
C SER A 254 11.25 -22.26 14.65
N ALA A 255 10.90 -21.00 14.94
CA ALA A 255 10.52 -20.04 13.92
C ALA A 255 11.69 -19.68 12.96
N LEU A 256 12.91 -19.57 13.50
CA LEU A 256 14.11 -19.31 12.69
C LEU A 256 14.42 -20.49 11.77
N LEU A 257 14.33 -21.71 12.27
CA LEU A 257 14.56 -22.92 11.46
C LEU A 257 13.55 -23.02 10.31
N PHE A 258 12.27 -22.77 10.59
CA PHE A 258 11.25 -22.64 9.52
C PHE A 258 11.60 -21.54 8.51
N GLY A 259 12.03 -20.37 8.98
CA GLY A 259 12.43 -19.26 8.11
C GLY A 259 13.63 -19.59 7.22
N LEU A 260 14.63 -20.29 7.77
CA LEU A 260 15.86 -20.69 7.08
C LEU A 260 15.61 -21.81 6.04
N LEU A 261 14.73 -22.77 6.35
CA LEU A 261 14.53 -23.96 5.50
C LEU A 261 13.33 -23.85 4.54
N THR A 262 12.52 -22.81 4.65
CA THR A 262 11.36 -22.61 3.76
C THR A 262 11.34 -21.25 3.07
N GLY A 263 12.17 -20.32 3.52
CA GLY A 263 12.15 -18.94 3.03
C GLY A 263 10.86 -18.17 3.31
N MET A 264 10.02 -18.59 4.26
CA MET A 264 8.76 -17.91 4.61
C MET A 264 8.97 -16.52 5.16
N ARG A 265 8.00 -15.65 4.94
CA ARG A 265 7.92 -14.34 5.62
C ARG A 265 7.40 -14.54 7.06
N SER A 266 7.80 -13.67 7.98
CA SER A 266 7.33 -13.74 9.38
C SER A 266 5.80 -13.78 9.50
N GLY A 267 5.07 -13.05 8.67
CA GLY A 267 3.60 -13.09 8.65
C GLY A 267 3.02 -14.40 8.13
N GLU A 268 3.69 -15.05 7.18
CA GLU A 268 3.31 -16.38 6.67
C GLU A 268 3.52 -17.43 7.75
N LEU A 269 4.67 -17.40 8.40
CA LEU A 269 5.04 -18.32 9.48
C LEU A 269 4.13 -18.15 10.71
N CYS A 270 3.95 -16.94 11.20
CA CYS A 270 3.08 -16.68 12.36
C CYS A 270 1.60 -17.05 12.13
N GLY A 271 1.18 -17.10 10.87
CA GLY A 271 -0.17 -17.47 10.46
C GLY A 271 -0.35 -18.93 10.06
N LEU A 272 0.68 -19.80 10.24
CA LEU A 272 0.54 -21.23 9.96
C LEU A 272 -0.45 -21.89 10.92
N MET A 273 -1.30 -22.72 10.35
CA MET A 273 -2.28 -23.54 11.05
C MET A 273 -1.88 -25.03 10.93
N ALA A 274 -2.32 -25.87 11.86
CA ALA A 274 -2.12 -27.31 11.78
C ALA A 274 -2.65 -27.89 10.45
N GLU A 275 -3.80 -27.39 10.02
CA GLU A 275 -4.45 -27.79 8.77
C GLU A 275 -3.76 -27.29 7.49
N ASP A 276 -2.73 -26.44 7.61
CA ASP A 276 -1.88 -26.06 6.48
C ASP A 276 -0.76 -27.10 6.22
N VAL A 277 -0.55 -28.04 7.14
CA VAL A 277 0.44 -29.12 7.01
C VAL A 277 -0.24 -30.36 6.43
N THR A 278 0.25 -30.84 5.28
CA THR A 278 -0.31 -32.01 4.59
C THR A 278 0.79 -33.00 4.23
N ALA A 279 0.54 -34.30 4.41
CA ALA A 279 1.43 -35.35 3.96
C ALA A 279 1.14 -35.69 2.49
N LYS A 280 2.21 -35.86 1.68
CA LYS A 280 2.13 -36.25 0.25
C LYS A 280 2.89 -37.56 -0.02
N GLY A 281 2.44 -38.61 0.61
CA GLY A 281 3.00 -39.95 0.44
C GLY A 281 4.51 -39.97 0.72
N ASN A 282 5.29 -40.50 -0.21
CA ASN A 282 6.75 -40.62 -0.11
C ASN A 282 7.50 -39.28 -0.23
N LEU A 283 6.82 -38.22 -0.58
CA LEU A 283 7.41 -36.89 -0.65
C LEU A 283 7.44 -36.16 0.73
N GLY A 284 6.92 -36.78 1.81
CA GLY A 284 6.89 -36.18 3.14
C GLY A 284 5.84 -35.11 3.28
N ARG A 285 6.00 -34.20 4.27
CA ARG A 285 5.06 -33.15 4.57
C ARG A 285 5.34 -31.87 3.79
N PHE A 286 4.26 -31.19 3.46
CA PHE A 286 4.24 -29.88 2.79
C PHE A 286 3.47 -28.89 3.63
N VAL A 287 3.85 -27.63 3.54
CA VAL A 287 3.11 -26.51 4.13
C VAL A 287 2.44 -25.71 3.02
N SER A 288 1.12 -25.61 3.11
CA SER A 288 0.32 -24.77 2.23
C SER A 288 0.28 -23.33 2.73
N ILE A 289 0.88 -22.41 1.98
CA ILE A 289 0.82 -20.97 2.25
C ILE A 289 -0.33 -20.38 1.44
N ARG A 290 -1.48 -20.24 2.08
CA ARG A 290 -2.74 -19.75 1.51
C ARG A 290 -3.42 -18.77 2.47
N PRO A 291 -4.37 -17.94 2.03
CA PRO A 291 -5.21 -17.18 2.95
C PRO A 291 -5.94 -18.12 3.91
N ASN A 292 -5.98 -17.74 5.18
CA ASN A 292 -6.75 -18.45 6.19
C ASN A 292 -7.36 -17.45 7.18
N ARG A 293 -8.08 -17.92 8.24
CA ARG A 293 -8.76 -17.06 9.22
C ARG A 293 -7.86 -16.08 9.98
N VAL A 294 -6.54 -16.27 9.97
CA VAL A 294 -5.57 -15.43 10.70
C VAL A 294 -4.50 -14.81 9.79
N ARG A 295 -4.45 -15.22 8.53
CA ARG A 295 -3.41 -14.81 7.58
C ARG A 295 -3.99 -14.34 6.25
N LEU A 296 -3.68 -13.10 5.88
CA LEU A 296 -3.86 -12.58 4.53
C LEU A 296 -2.53 -12.58 3.79
N LEU A 297 -2.54 -13.01 2.53
CA LEU A 297 -1.33 -13.00 1.71
C LEU A 297 -1.13 -11.66 0.99
N LYS A 298 0.13 -11.29 0.73
CA LYS A 298 0.48 -10.03 0.07
C LYS A 298 0.04 -9.97 -1.40
N SER A 299 -0.02 -11.10 -2.08
CA SER A 299 -0.45 -11.23 -3.48
C SER A 299 -0.89 -12.65 -3.73
N LYS A 300 -1.62 -12.89 -4.83
CA LYS A 300 -1.99 -14.25 -5.28
C LYS A 300 -0.76 -15.12 -5.54
N ALA A 301 0.33 -14.53 -6.05
CA ALA A 301 1.60 -15.25 -6.26
C ALA A 301 2.26 -15.75 -4.97
N ALA A 302 1.84 -15.28 -3.80
CA ALA A 302 2.32 -15.79 -2.52
C ALA A 302 1.68 -17.12 -2.15
N GLU A 303 0.56 -17.51 -2.77
CA GLU A 303 -0.06 -18.84 -2.59
C GLU A 303 0.85 -19.91 -3.18
N ARG A 304 1.23 -20.86 -2.36
CA ARG A 304 2.15 -21.91 -2.74
C ARG A 304 2.20 -23.02 -1.71
N GLU A 305 2.75 -24.15 -2.14
CA GLU A 305 3.12 -25.26 -1.24
C GLU A 305 4.63 -25.39 -1.21
N VAL A 306 5.16 -25.51 0.00
CA VAL A 306 6.60 -25.67 0.26
C VAL A 306 6.80 -26.99 1.00
N PRO A 307 7.62 -27.91 0.48
CA PRO A 307 7.97 -29.13 1.21
C PRO A 307 8.78 -28.78 2.46
N LEU A 308 8.63 -29.57 3.50
CA LEU A 308 9.39 -29.41 4.72
C LEU A 308 10.68 -30.22 4.63
N HIS A 309 11.80 -29.55 4.87
CA HIS A 309 13.11 -30.22 4.98
C HIS A 309 13.09 -31.27 6.11
N GLY A 310 13.90 -32.36 6.02
CA GLY A 310 13.95 -33.38 7.03
C GLY A 310 14.07 -32.89 8.47
N LEU A 311 14.93 -31.92 8.73
CA LEU A 311 15.03 -31.27 10.05
C LEU A 311 13.74 -30.60 10.56
N LEU A 312 12.86 -30.18 9.68
CA LEU A 312 11.55 -29.62 10.06
C LEU A 312 10.51 -30.72 10.28
N GLU A 313 10.66 -31.87 9.63
CA GLU A 313 9.80 -33.04 9.88
C GLU A 313 9.93 -33.49 11.34
N ASP A 314 11.17 -33.67 11.84
CA ASP A 314 11.46 -34.07 13.22
C ASP A 314 10.95 -33.02 14.22
N LEU A 315 11.22 -31.74 13.96
CA LEU A 315 10.71 -30.66 14.78
C LEU A 315 9.18 -30.65 14.82
N LEU A 316 8.54 -30.88 13.67
CA LEU A 316 7.08 -30.83 13.56
C LEU A 316 6.41 -31.93 14.42
N ASP A 317 7.00 -33.12 14.51
CA ASP A 317 6.51 -34.21 15.36
C ASP A 317 6.41 -33.80 16.83
N THR A 318 7.22 -32.83 17.25
CA THR A 318 7.21 -32.31 18.63
C THR A 318 6.26 -31.13 18.83
N ILE A 319 6.01 -30.31 17.82
CA ILE A 319 5.30 -29.04 17.97
C ILE A 319 3.94 -28.98 17.26
N LEU A 320 3.61 -29.93 16.39
CA LEU A 320 2.38 -29.92 15.59
C LEU A 320 1.14 -30.13 16.50
N PRO A 321 0.28 -29.10 16.66
CA PRO A 321 -0.94 -29.27 17.44
C PRO A 321 -1.98 -30.05 16.62
N LYS A 322 -2.97 -30.68 17.30
CA LYS A 322 -4.11 -31.32 16.64
C LYS A 322 -4.92 -30.34 15.78
N SER A 323 -5.00 -29.10 16.19
CA SER A 323 -5.71 -28.03 15.48
C SER A 323 -5.22 -26.65 15.90
N GLY A 324 -5.49 -25.63 15.11
CA GLY A 324 -5.17 -24.26 15.45
C GLY A 324 -3.79 -23.83 14.93
N ARG A 325 -3.23 -22.79 15.55
CA ARG A 325 -1.97 -22.18 15.08
C ARG A 325 -0.78 -23.06 15.45
N LEU A 326 0.13 -23.23 14.48
CA LEU A 326 1.41 -23.94 14.72
C LEU A 326 2.28 -23.21 15.75
N PHE A 327 2.29 -21.88 15.71
CA PHE A 327 3.01 -21.02 16.65
C PHE A 327 2.06 -20.08 17.41
N PRO A 328 1.26 -20.58 18.36
CA PRO A 328 0.24 -19.76 19.04
C PRO A 328 0.87 -18.62 19.87
N GLN A 329 2.11 -18.80 20.36
CA GLN A 329 2.83 -17.81 21.17
C GLN A 329 3.45 -16.70 20.33
N LEU A 330 3.54 -16.85 18.98
CA LEU A 330 4.18 -15.89 18.09
C LEU A 330 3.15 -15.01 17.36
N SER A 331 3.49 -13.74 17.30
CA SER A 331 2.98 -12.77 16.33
C SER A 331 4.15 -12.13 15.60
N VAL A 332 3.91 -11.45 14.49
CA VAL A 332 4.97 -10.75 13.76
C VAL A 332 5.76 -9.81 14.68
N ASP A 333 5.06 -9.04 15.53
CA ASP A 333 5.70 -8.13 16.48
C ASP A 333 6.56 -8.88 17.52
N ARG A 334 6.08 -10.02 18.01
CA ARG A 334 6.84 -10.84 18.96
C ARG A 334 8.10 -11.42 18.33
N VAL A 335 8.02 -11.92 17.10
CA VAL A 335 9.19 -12.40 16.34
C VAL A 335 10.22 -11.28 16.17
N VAL A 336 9.76 -10.09 15.74
CA VAL A 336 10.64 -8.92 15.56
C VAL A 336 11.30 -8.51 16.86
N LYS A 337 10.55 -8.45 17.96
CA LYS A 337 11.09 -8.08 19.30
C LYS A 337 12.07 -9.12 19.82
N ARG A 338 11.76 -10.42 19.72
CA ARG A 338 12.66 -11.50 20.16
C ARG A 338 13.95 -11.52 19.35
N TYR A 339 13.86 -11.34 18.03
CA TYR A 339 15.03 -11.23 17.18
C TYR A 339 15.86 -9.97 17.50
N ALA A 340 15.22 -8.85 17.74
CA ALA A 340 15.91 -7.61 18.14
C ALA A 340 16.64 -7.76 19.48
N HIS A 341 16.04 -8.47 20.44
CA HIS A 341 16.70 -8.81 21.71
C HIS A 341 17.90 -9.70 21.46
N LEU A 342 17.77 -10.78 20.66
CA LEU A 342 18.90 -11.64 20.34
C LEU A 342 20.05 -10.86 19.68
N ARG A 343 19.74 -9.95 18.75
CA ARG A 343 20.70 -9.05 18.11
C ARG A 343 21.35 -8.07 19.08
N SER A 344 20.68 -7.64 20.14
CA SER A 344 21.29 -6.75 21.15
C SER A 344 22.29 -7.47 22.04
N VAL A 345 22.14 -8.78 22.20
CA VAL A 345 23.08 -9.64 22.94
C VAL A 345 24.27 -10.06 22.07
N HIS A 346 24.03 -10.32 20.78
CA HIS A 346 25.05 -10.79 19.85
C HIS A 346 25.36 -9.73 18.79
N ARG A 347 26.50 -9.05 18.94
CA ARG A 347 26.92 -7.97 18.03
C ARG A 347 27.14 -8.46 16.59
N GLU A 348 27.51 -9.70 16.43
CA GLU A 348 27.71 -10.38 15.13
C GLU A 348 26.44 -10.36 14.27
N LEU A 349 25.26 -10.27 14.90
CA LEU A 349 23.97 -10.19 14.21
C LEU A 349 23.57 -8.76 13.77
N HIS A 350 24.43 -7.75 14.00
CA HIS A 350 24.12 -6.39 13.59
C HIS A 350 23.85 -6.31 12.07
N GLY A 351 22.93 -5.45 11.68
CA GLY A 351 22.50 -5.30 10.28
C GLY A 351 21.54 -6.40 9.79
N THR A 352 21.29 -7.46 10.57
CA THR A 352 20.36 -8.53 10.22
C THR A 352 19.00 -8.37 10.89
N VAL A 353 17.98 -9.00 10.35
CA VAL A 353 16.61 -9.07 10.87
C VAL A 353 16.02 -10.44 10.58
N PHE A 354 14.87 -10.78 11.16
CA PHE A 354 14.22 -12.06 10.86
C PHE A 354 14.08 -12.35 9.36
N HIS A 355 13.81 -11.33 8.54
CA HIS A 355 13.72 -11.47 7.08
C HIS A 355 15.06 -11.87 6.42
N SER A 356 16.19 -11.74 7.12
CA SER A 356 17.49 -12.24 6.64
C SER A 356 17.53 -13.76 6.52
N THR A 357 16.69 -14.52 7.26
CA THR A 357 16.55 -15.97 7.09
C THR A 357 16.07 -16.33 5.68
N ARG A 358 15.11 -15.57 5.15
CA ARG A 358 14.61 -15.75 3.79
C ARG A 358 15.67 -15.41 2.73
N LYS A 359 16.48 -14.37 2.97
CA LYS A 359 17.60 -14.04 2.07
C LYS A 359 18.62 -15.16 2.06
N TRP A 360 18.91 -15.72 3.23
CA TRP A 360 19.81 -16.85 3.35
C TRP A 360 19.28 -18.07 2.57
N PHE A 361 18.00 -18.45 2.73
CA PHE A 361 17.37 -19.53 1.95
C PHE A 361 17.52 -19.33 0.44
N ILE A 362 17.20 -18.13 -0.06
CA ILE A 362 17.34 -17.80 -1.49
C ILE A 362 18.79 -17.96 -1.95
N THR A 363 19.73 -17.49 -1.14
CA THR A 363 21.17 -17.60 -1.45
C THR A 363 21.65 -19.05 -1.42
N GLN A 364 21.15 -19.89 -0.51
CA GLN A 364 21.46 -21.32 -0.53
C GLN A 364 20.93 -22.01 -1.81
N CYS A 365 19.71 -21.67 -2.23
CA CYS A 365 19.19 -22.15 -3.52
C CYS A 365 20.09 -21.73 -4.69
N GLU A 366 20.50 -20.46 -4.75
CA GLU A 366 21.42 -19.95 -5.78
C GLU A 366 22.76 -20.69 -5.78
N ARG A 367 23.38 -20.84 -4.59
CA ARG A 367 24.68 -21.52 -4.42
C ARG A 367 24.65 -23.01 -4.78
N THR A 368 23.47 -23.62 -4.68
CA THR A 368 23.27 -25.05 -5.09
C THR A 368 22.79 -25.18 -6.53
N GLY A 369 22.85 -24.12 -7.33
CA GLY A 369 22.54 -24.15 -8.76
C GLY A 369 21.04 -24.22 -9.08
N VAL A 370 20.16 -23.85 -8.14
CA VAL A 370 18.71 -23.85 -8.38
C VAL A 370 18.33 -22.67 -9.28
N PRO A 371 17.63 -22.88 -10.40
CA PRO A 371 17.17 -21.81 -11.27
C PRO A 371 16.31 -20.77 -10.53
N GLU A 372 16.49 -19.47 -10.87
CA GLU A 372 15.79 -18.36 -10.20
C GLU A 372 14.27 -18.55 -10.12
N HIS A 373 13.64 -18.99 -11.22
CA HIS A 373 12.19 -19.18 -11.26
C HIS A 373 11.69 -20.32 -10.36
N PHE A 374 12.53 -21.33 -10.07
CA PHE A 374 12.22 -22.38 -9.12
C PHE A 374 12.28 -21.84 -7.69
N THR A 375 13.36 -21.11 -7.36
CA THR A 375 13.47 -20.41 -6.07
C THR A 375 12.33 -19.43 -5.87
N ALA A 376 11.98 -18.64 -6.90
CA ALA A 376 10.86 -17.72 -6.86
C ALA A 376 9.52 -18.39 -6.57
N SER A 377 9.29 -19.58 -7.14
CA SER A 377 8.10 -20.41 -6.88
C SER A 377 8.02 -20.84 -5.41
N LEU A 378 9.13 -21.29 -4.82
CA LEU A 378 9.20 -21.71 -3.42
C LEU A 378 8.99 -20.54 -2.45
N VAL A 379 9.53 -19.35 -2.77
CA VAL A 379 9.41 -18.19 -1.88
C VAL A 379 8.19 -17.30 -2.19
N GLY A 380 7.44 -17.56 -3.27
CA GLY A 380 6.27 -16.78 -3.66
C GLY A 380 6.65 -15.34 -4.09
N HIS A 381 7.65 -15.25 -4.99
CA HIS A 381 7.94 -14.04 -5.75
C HIS A 381 7.24 -14.09 -7.11
N HIS A 382 6.83 -12.93 -7.62
CA HIS A 382 6.56 -12.78 -9.04
C HIS A 382 7.91 -12.84 -9.77
N ALA A 383 8.28 -14.02 -10.26
CA ALA A 383 9.33 -14.10 -11.24
C ALA A 383 8.71 -13.94 -12.62
N ALA A 384 9.32 -13.13 -13.47
CA ALA A 384 9.15 -13.27 -14.88
C ALA A 384 9.78 -14.65 -15.24
N ARG A 385 8.93 -15.69 -15.35
CA ARG A 385 9.38 -17.06 -15.63
C ARG A 385 10.10 -17.16 -16.98
N SER A 386 9.88 -16.22 -17.88
CA SER A 386 10.49 -16.09 -19.18
C SER A 386 10.18 -14.69 -19.76
N ALA A 387 11.06 -14.18 -20.63
CA ALA A 387 10.76 -13.04 -21.49
C ALA A 387 9.52 -13.32 -22.35
N ASN A 388 9.30 -14.57 -22.73
CA ASN A 388 8.07 -15.06 -23.35
C ASN A 388 7.07 -15.52 -22.28
N LYS A 389 6.11 -14.66 -21.96
CA LYS A 389 5.05 -14.94 -20.97
C LYS A 389 4.14 -16.11 -21.34
N LEU A 390 4.08 -16.51 -22.62
CA LEU A 390 3.25 -17.60 -23.09
C LEU A 390 3.79 -18.97 -22.61
N THR A 391 5.07 -19.25 -22.82
CA THR A 391 5.63 -20.58 -22.54
C THR A 391 5.53 -20.97 -21.08
N TYR A 392 6.06 -20.15 -20.17
CA TYR A 392 6.07 -20.47 -18.75
C TYR A 392 4.96 -19.79 -17.92
N GLY A 393 4.25 -18.84 -18.50
CA GLY A 393 3.16 -18.13 -17.83
C GLY A 393 1.80 -18.79 -18.06
N LEU A 394 1.55 -19.32 -19.25
CA LEU A 394 0.26 -19.90 -19.65
C LEU A 394 0.31 -21.43 -19.75
N TYR A 395 1.36 -22.00 -20.35
CA TYR A 395 1.42 -23.43 -20.66
C TYR A 395 2.16 -24.29 -19.63
N SER A 396 2.94 -23.70 -18.71
CA SER A 396 3.67 -24.47 -17.70
C SER A 396 2.86 -24.61 -16.41
N ALA A 397 2.66 -25.83 -15.94
CA ALA A 397 2.11 -26.13 -14.63
C ALA A 397 3.06 -25.75 -13.45
N GLY A 398 4.26 -25.28 -13.74
CA GLY A 398 5.29 -24.98 -12.75
C GLY A 398 6.17 -26.20 -12.44
N ILE A 399 6.92 -26.12 -11.35
CA ILE A 399 7.77 -27.22 -10.89
C ILE A 399 6.96 -28.26 -10.11
N SER A 400 7.30 -29.54 -10.30
CA SER A 400 6.62 -30.62 -9.57
C SER A 400 6.95 -30.62 -8.08
N ASP A 401 6.13 -31.29 -7.28
CA ASP A 401 6.37 -31.40 -5.84
C ASP A 401 7.65 -32.18 -5.52
N ALA A 402 8.01 -33.17 -6.35
CA ALA A 402 9.30 -33.89 -6.26
C ALA A 402 10.49 -32.95 -6.47
N GLN A 403 10.43 -32.09 -7.51
CA GLN A 403 11.48 -31.11 -7.75
C GLN A 403 11.59 -30.09 -6.59
N LYS A 404 10.45 -29.63 -6.05
CA LYS A 404 10.46 -28.75 -4.87
C LYS A 404 11.12 -29.42 -3.67
N ARG A 405 10.83 -30.72 -3.44
CA ARG A 405 11.42 -31.50 -2.36
C ARG A 405 12.92 -31.60 -2.52
N GLU A 406 13.41 -31.99 -3.71
CA GLU A 406 14.83 -32.06 -4.01
C GLU A 406 15.56 -30.72 -3.74
N ILE A 407 14.96 -29.62 -4.12
CA ILE A 407 15.54 -28.28 -3.89
C ILE A 407 15.66 -27.96 -2.41
N VAL A 408 14.61 -28.22 -1.63
CA VAL A 408 14.60 -27.89 -0.20
C VAL A 408 15.61 -28.76 0.55
N GLU A 409 15.77 -30.02 0.20
CA GLU A 409 16.77 -30.93 0.79
C GLU A 409 18.22 -30.55 0.48
N LYS A 410 18.48 -29.78 -0.58
CA LYS A 410 19.80 -29.22 -0.87
C LYS A 410 20.20 -28.06 0.04
N VAL A 411 19.24 -27.45 0.74
CA VAL A 411 19.49 -26.36 1.70
C VAL A 411 20.05 -26.96 2.99
N ARG A 412 21.31 -26.73 3.27
CA ARG A 412 21.98 -27.29 4.45
C ARG A 412 22.21 -26.20 5.49
N VAL A 413 21.74 -26.42 6.72
CA VAL A 413 22.16 -25.61 7.84
C VAL A 413 23.60 -26.01 8.26
N PRO A 414 24.38 -25.06 8.82
CA PRO A 414 25.74 -25.38 9.28
C PRO A 414 25.77 -26.52 10.27
N LYS A 415 26.83 -27.34 10.22
CA LYS A 415 26.92 -28.65 10.90
C LYS A 415 27.03 -28.63 12.43
N GLU A 416 27.18 -27.48 13.08
CA GLU A 416 27.38 -27.34 14.53
C GLU A 416 26.08 -27.43 15.36
N LEU A 417 24.97 -27.81 14.75
CA LEU A 417 23.70 -27.98 15.45
C LEU A 417 23.61 -29.39 16.08
N ALA A 418 23.92 -29.47 17.36
CA ALA A 418 23.31 -30.43 18.25
C ALA A 418 21.87 -29.99 18.54
N LEU A 419 20.89 -30.56 17.86
CA LEU A 419 19.46 -30.40 18.16
C LEU A 419 19.11 -31.09 19.47
#